data_bb17605fb7db6ed1ae15f981c12f63b5
#
_entry.id   bb17605fb7db6ed1ae15f981c12f63b5
#
_cell.length_a   1.000
_cell.length_b   1.000
_cell.length_c   1.000
_cell.angle_alpha   90.00
_cell.angle_beta   90.00
_cell.angle_gamma   90.00
#
_symmetry.space_group_name_H-M   'P 1'
#
loop_
_entity.id
_entity.type
_entity.pdbx_description
1 polymer ?
#
loop_
_entity_poly.entity_id
_entity_poly.type
_entity_poly.pdbx_seq_one_letter_code
_entity_poly.pdbx_strand_id
1 'polypeptide(L)'
;MVVNYGRIEALHGISLSVAEGELVTLLGANGAGKTTTMRAMSGLLPLTSGRILFQGKDITTMKAHDRVVEGLIQAPEGRGVFPGMTVAENLDMGCYGRPFEKKSEYQQTLDWVFELFPRLAERRKQIGGTMSGGEQQMLAIGRALMARPKLLLLDEPSMGLAPMVIQQIFRIISEINRQGTTVLLVEQNAQQALTRSDRAYILETGEVTKSGPGAALLTDPAVMSAYLGVD
;
A
#
# COMPACT_ATOMS: atom_id res chain seq x y z
N MET A 1 -5.13 5.44 17.22
CA MET A 1 -6.03 4.34 16.79
C MET A 1 -5.85 3.16 17.73
N VAL A 2 -6.94 2.71 18.36
CA VAL A 2 -7.03 1.45 19.14
C VAL A 2 -7.93 0.50 18.36
N VAL A 3 -7.52 -0.74 18.22
CA VAL A 3 -8.27 -1.76 17.48
C VAL A 3 -8.23 -3.09 18.24
N ASN A 4 -9.40 -3.70 18.42
CA ASN A 4 -9.54 -4.98 19.10
C ASN A 4 -10.15 -6.06 18.18
N TYR A 5 -9.67 -7.27 18.32
CA TYR A 5 -10.30 -8.50 17.82
C TYR A 5 -10.95 -9.23 19.01
N GLY A 6 -12.23 -8.97 19.24
CA GLY A 6 -12.91 -9.46 20.44
C GLY A 6 -12.27 -8.89 21.71
N ARG A 7 -11.62 -9.76 22.51
CA ARG A 7 -10.93 -9.35 23.75
C ARG A 7 -9.45 -9.03 23.57
N ILE A 8 -8.89 -9.25 22.38
CA ILE A 8 -7.47 -9.03 22.10
C ILE A 8 -7.32 -7.64 21.50
N GLU A 9 -6.60 -6.77 22.17
CA GLU A 9 -6.18 -5.48 21.65
C GLU A 9 -5.01 -5.70 20.68
N ALA A 10 -5.20 -5.34 19.41
CA ALA A 10 -4.21 -5.54 18.36
C ALA A 10 -3.45 -4.26 18.02
N LEU A 11 -4.01 -3.09 18.30
CA LEU A 11 -3.34 -1.80 18.24
C LEU A 11 -3.58 -1.04 19.53
N HIS A 12 -2.49 -0.65 20.20
CA HIS A 12 -2.48 -0.07 21.55
C HIS A 12 -2.35 1.47 21.51
N GLY A 13 -3.22 2.14 20.75
CA GLY A 13 -3.22 3.59 20.70
C GLY A 13 -2.20 4.21 19.76
N ILE A 14 -1.89 3.55 18.63
CA ILE A 14 -0.92 4.07 17.66
C ILE A 14 -1.36 5.40 17.04
N SER A 15 -0.37 6.25 16.77
CA SER A 15 -0.53 7.48 16.03
C SER A 15 0.49 7.54 14.90
N LEU A 16 0.02 7.82 13.68
CA LEU A 16 0.87 8.04 12.52
C LEU A 16 0.28 9.13 11.63
N SER A 17 1.11 9.75 10.84
CA SER A 17 0.68 10.72 9.84
C SER A 17 1.42 10.50 8.52
N VAL A 18 0.78 10.86 7.43
CA VAL A 18 1.34 10.84 6.08
C VAL A 18 1.01 12.18 5.44
N ALA A 19 2.03 12.96 5.08
CA ALA A 19 1.83 14.22 4.38
C ALA A 19 1.54 13.97 2.89
N GLU A 20 0.92 14.93 2.23
CA GLU A 20 0.67 14.86 0.80
C GLU A 20 2.00 14.75 0.02
N GLY A 21 2.07 13.81 -0.92
CA GLY A 21 3.27 13.51 -1.70
C GLY A 21 4.34 12.71 -0.95
N GLU A 22 4.17 12.41 0.34
CA GLU A 22 5.13 11.66 1.14
C GLU A 22 5.05 10.16 0.86
N LEU A 23 6.19 9.48 0.85
CA LEU A 23 6.29 8.03 0.95
C LEU A 23 6.63 7.65 2.39
N VAL A 24 5.65 7.14 3.11
CA VAL A 24 5.82 6.68 4.50
C VAL A 24 5.83 5.17 4.54
N THR A 25 6.72 4.59 5.33
CA THR A 25 6.74 3.15 5.58
C THR A 25 6.35 2.83 7.02
N LEU A 26 5.51 1.81 7.18
CA LEU A 26 5.23 1.14 8.44
C LEU A 26 5.94 -0.21 8.46
N LEU A 27 7.03 -0.31 9.22
CA LEU A 27 7.80 -1.53 9.41
C LEU A 27 7.35 -2.29 10.65
N GLY A 28 7.50 -3.59 10.64
CA GLY A 28 7.26 -4.44 11.79
C GLY A 28 7.31 -5.92 11.43
N ALA A 29 7.57 -6.75 12.42
CA ALA A 29 7.53 -8.21 12.27
C ALA A 29 6.12 -8.72 11.99
N ASN A 30 5.99 -10.01 11.66
CA ASN A 30 4.68 -10.66 11.55
C ASN A 30 3.95 -10.59 12.89
N GLY A 31 2.67 -10.23 12.86
CA GLY A 31 1.86 -10.04 14.05
C GLY A 31 2.03 -8.68 14.75
N ALA A 32 2.89 -7.78 14.28
CA ALA A 32 3.08 -6.46 14.88
C ALA A 32 1.84 -5.53 14.81
N GLY A 33 0.85 -5.82 13.94
CA GLY A 33 -0.35 -5.00 13.78
C GLY A 33 -0.41 -4.24 12.45
N LYS A 34 0.51 -4.47 11.51
CA LYS A 34 0.61 -3.78 10.20
C LYS A 34 -0.68 -3.90 9.37
N THR A 35 -1.10 -5.11 9.07
CA THR A 35 -2.34 -5.38 8.30
C THR A 35 -3.58 -4.89 9.05
N THR A 36 -3.58 -4.95 10.39
CA THR A 36 -4.64 -4.38 11.23
C THR A 36 -4.74 -2.87 11.01
N THR A 37 -3.60 -2.17 11.00
CA THR A 37 -3.53 -0.73 10.72
C THR A 37 -4.10 -0.42 9.33
N MET A 38 -3.69 -1.18 8.30
CA MET A 38 -4.18 -1.01 6.93
C MET A 38 -5.69 -1.24 6.82
N ARG A 39 -6.21 -2.30 7.45
CA ARG A 39 -7.66 -2.60 7.48
C ARG A 39 -8.45 -1.53 8.21
N ALA A 40 -7.92 -0.98 9.29
CA ALA A 40 -8.56 0.12 10.02
C ALA A 40 -8.59 1.40 9.16
N MET A 41 -7.47 1.74 8.51
CA MET A 41 -7.38 2.91 7.63
C MET A 41 -8.28 2.79 6.39
N SER A 42 -8.42 1.61 5.81
CA SER A 42 -9.30 1.37 4.65
C SER A 42 -10.78 1.20 5.02
N GLY A 43 -11.13 1.17 6.31
CA GLY A 43 -12.53 1.02 6.78
C GLY A 43 -13.06 -0.41 6.75
N LEU A 44 -12.18 -1.39 6.58
CA LEU A 44 -12.51 -2.82 6.66
C LEU A 44 -12.58 -3.33 8.10
N LEU A 45 -12.02 -2.57 9.05
CA LEU A 45 -12.03 -2.88 10.46
C LEU A 45 -12.35 -1.60 11.25
N PRO A 46 -13.37 -1.61 12.14
CA PRO A 46 -13.70 -0.44 12.93
C PRO A 46 -12.66 -0.20 14.03
N LEU A 47 -12.48 1.07 14.42
CA LEU A 47 -11.70 1.42 15.60
C LEU A 47 -12.50 1.10 16.86
N THR A 48 -11.82 0.67 17.91
CA THR A 48 -12.36 0.62 19.29
C THR A 48 -12.35 2.02 19.89
N SER A 49 -11.28 2.79 19.64
CA SER A 49 -11.18 4.20 20.01
C SER A 49 -10.16 4.95 19.16
N GLY A 50 -10.19 6.28 19.24
CA GLY A 50 -9.35 7.15 18.43
C GLY A 50 -10.06 7.63 17.17
N ARG A 51 -9.30 8.19 16.22
CA ARG A 51 -9.86 8.76 14.98
C ARG A 51 -8.91 8.61 13.81
N ILE A 52 -9.48 8.66 12.61
CA ILE A 52 -8.74 8.71 11.33
C ILE A 52 -9.18 9.96 10.59
N LEU A 53 -8.21 10.82 10.27
CA LEU A 53 -8.42 12.01 9.46
C LEU A 53 -7.81 11.78 8.08
N PHE A 54 -8.56 12.08 7.02
CA PHE A 54 -8.09 12.05 5.65
C PHE A 54 -8.37 13.41 4.98
N GLN A 55 -7.33 14.11 4.55
CA GLN A 55 -7.41 15.47 4.02
C GLN A 55 -8.21 16.42 4.95
N GLY A 56 -7.97 16.33 6.26
CA GLY A 56 -8.67 17.13 7.28
C GLY A 56 -10.08 16.67 7.64
N LYS A 57 -10.67 15.75 6.87
CA LYS A 57 -11.99 15.18 7.11
C LYS A 57 -11.90 13.97 8.05
N ASP A 58 -12.76 13.91 9.06
CA ASP A 58 -12.89 12.71 9.90
C ASP A 58 -13.60 11.61 9.11
N ILE A 59 -12.88 10.51 8.87
CA ILE A 59 -13.37 9.33 8.16
C ILE A 59 -13.51 8.11 9.08
N THR A 60 -13.44 8.29 10.38
CA THR A 60 -13.40 7.20 11.37
C THR A 60 -14.55 6.21 11.19
N THR A 61 -15.77 6.70 11.01
CA THR A 61 -16.98 5.86 10.83
C THR A 61 -17.38 5.69 9.35
N MET A 62 -16.61 6.25 8.42
CA MET A 62 -16.90 6.16 6.99
C MET A 62 -16.69 4.72 6.51
N LYS A 63 -17.62 4.20 5.70
CA LYS A 63 -17.56 2.85 5.12
C LYS A 63 -16.39 2.74 4.13
N ALA A 64 -15.87 1.53 3.96
CA ALA A 64 -14.73 1.29 3.07
C ALA A 64 -14.92 1.79 1.64
N HIS A 65 -16.10 1.54 1.03
CA HIS A 65 -16.38 2.00 -0.33
C HIS A 65 -16.44 3.53 -0.46
N ASP A 66 -16.90 4.24 0.58
CA ASP A 66 -16.90 5.71 0.58
C ASP A 66 -15.48 6.27 0.69
N ARG A 67 -14.58 5.59 1.44
CA ARG A 67 -13.15 5.96 1.49
C ARG A 67 -12.48 5.80 0.13
N VAL A 68 -12.87 4.78 -0.65
CA VAL A 68 -12.41 4.62 -2.04
C VAL A 68 -12.84 5.82 -2.88
N VAL A 69 -14.10 6.26 -2.76
CA VAL A 69 -14.60 7.46 -3.47
C VAL A 69 -13.80 8.71 -3.11
N GLU A 70 -13.43 8.88 -1.85
CA GLU A 70 -12.57 10.00 -1.40
C GLU A 70 -11.14 9.92 -1.95
N GLY A 71 -10.67 8.72 -2.39
CA GLY A 71 -9.34 8.52 -2.97
C GLY A 71 -8.34 7.80 -2.06
N LEU A 72 -8.81 7.16 -1.01
CA LEU A 72 -8.01 6.27 -0.17
C LEU A 72 -8.11 4.86 -0.73
N ILE A 73 -7.07 4.39 -1.41
CA ILE A 73 -7.08 3.14 -2.17
C ILE A 73 -6.08 2.16 -1.56
N GLN A 74 -6.48 0.91 -1.39
CA GLN A 74 -5.60 -0.15 -0.89
C GLN A 74 -5.34 -1.21 -1.97
N ALA A 75 -4.08 -1.57 -2.16
CA ALA A 75 -3.67 -2.85 -2.73
C ALA A 75 -3.34 -3.80 -1.56
N PRO A 76 -4.23 -4.76 -1.25
CA PRO A 76 -4.06 -5.62 -0.09
C PRO A 76 -2.97 -6.65 -0.30
N GLU A 77 -2.51 -7.25 0.79
CA GLU A 77 -1.69 -8.46 0.78
C GLU A 77 -2.35 -9.58 -0.03
N GLY A 78 -1.55 -10.47 -0.60
CA GLY A 78 -2.05 -11.63 -1.36
C GLY A 78 -2.50 -11.30 -2.77
N ARG A 79 -2.09 -10.13 -3.31
CA ARG A 79 -2.31 -9.67 -4.70
C ARG A 79 -3.77 -9.36 -5.03
N GLY A 80 -4.73 -10.18 -4.59
CA GLY A 80 -6.16 -9.97 -4.75
C GLY A 80 -6.63 -9.76 -6.20
N VAL A 81 -5.93 -10.32 -7.21
CA VAL A 81 -6.37 -10.28 -8.61
C VAL A 81 -7.63 -11.12 -8.81
N PHE A 82 -8.44 -10.76 -9.79
CA PHE A 82 -9.57 -11.58 -10.23
C PHE A 82 -9.04 -12.64 -11.22
N PRO A 83 -8.88 -13.91 -10.80
CA PRO A 83 -8.12 -14.89 -11.56
C PRO A 83 -8.79 -15.31 -12.87
N GLY A 84 -10.11 -15.18 -12.98
CA GLY A 84 -10.89 -15.49 -14.18
C GLY A 84 -11.00 -14.33 -15.18
N MET A 85 -10.54 -13.14 -14.83
CA MET A 85 -10.55 -11.96 -15.67
C MET A 85 -9.22 -11.76 -16.37
N THR A 86 -9.25 -11.12 -17.53
CA THR A 86 -8.04 -10.66 -18.24
C THR A 86 -7.33 -9.55 -17.45
N VAL A 87 -6.10 -9.24 -17.86
CA VAL A 87 -5.36 -8.08 -17.34
C VAL A 87 -6.15 -6.79 -17.53
N ALA A 88 -6.71 -6.56 -18.72
CA ALA A 88 -7.51 -5.36 -19.01
C ALA A 88 -8.74 -5.27 -18.10
N GLU A 89 -9.52 -6.33 -17.97
CA GLU A 89 -10.70 -6.37 -17.10
C GLU A 89 -10.34 -6.18 -15.62
N ASN A 90 -9.22 -6.74 -15.15
CA ASN A 90 -8.73 -6.48 -13.81
C ASN A 90 -8.41 -5.00 -13.58
N LEU A 91 -7.78 -4.33 -14.56
CA LEU A 91 -7.50 -2.90 -14.48
C LEU A 91 -8.80 -2.08 -14.48
N ASP A 92 -9.77 -2.42 -15.33
CA ASP A 92 -11.08 -1.77 -15.39
C ASP A 92 -11.83 -1.83 -14.06
N MET A 93 -11.72 -2.93 -13.32
CA MET A 93 -12.30 -3.05 -11.99
C MET A 93 -11.78 -2.00 -11.00
N GLY A 94 -10.57 -1.47 -11.22
CA GLY A 94 -10.02 -0.38 -10.41
C GLY A 94 -10.83 0.92 -10.50
N CYS A 95 -11.53 1.15 -11.61
CA CYS A 95 -12.32 2.36 -11.83
C CYS A 95 -13.73 2.28 -11.21
N TYR A 96 -14.18 1.11 -10.75
CA TYR A 96 -15.59 0.89 -10.37
C TYR A 96 -16.07 1.85 -9.28
N GLY A 97 -15.26 2.09 -8.23
CA GLY A 97 -15.59 2.99 -7.13
C GLY A 97 -15.41 4.49 -7.48
N ARG A 98 -14.64 4.77 -8.52
CA ARG A 98 -14.31 6.14 -8.99
C ARG A 98 -14.29 6.17 -10.52
N PRO A 99 -15.46 6.10 -11.17
CA PRO A 99 -15.54 6.09 -12.62
C PRO A 99 -14.96 7.38 -13.22
N PHE A 100 -14.48 7.27 -14.44
CA PHE A 100 -13.99 8.42 -15.19
C PHE A 100 -15.18 9.16 -15.84
N GLU A 101 -15.15 10.47 -15.79
CA GLU A 101 -16.15 11.29 -16.46
C GLU A 101 -15.91 11.32 -17.97
N LYS A 102 -14.64 11.27 -18.40
CA LYS A 102 -14.24 11.31 -19.79
C LYS A 102 -13.44 10.08 -20.19
N LYS A 103 -13.72 9.55 -21.37
CA LYS A 103 -12.95 8.45 -21.95
C LYS A 103 -11.47 8.79 -22.14
N SER A 104 -11.14 10.06 -22.41
CA SER A 104 -9.75 10.52 -22.53
C SER A 104 -8.98 10.40 -21.22
N GLU A 105 -9.59 10.71 -20.08
CA GLU A 105 -8.97 10.57 -18.75
C GLU A 105 -8.71 9.11 -18.40
N TYR A 106 -9.67 8.24 -18.69
CA TYR A 106 -9.49 6.79 -18.57
C TYR A 106 -8.30 6.32 -19.41
N GLN A 107 -8.24 6.72 -20.68
CA GLN A 107 -7.14 6.28 -21.56
C GLN A 107 -5.79 6.80 -21.08
N GLN A 108 -5.69 8.06 -20.67
CA GLN A 108 -4.46 8.63 -20.11
C GLN A 108 -3.99 7.86 -18.85
N THR A 109 -4.92 7.53 -17.95
CA THR A 109 -4.59 6.76 -16.74
C THR A 109 -4.15 5.33 -17.09
N LEU A 110 -4.81 4.68 -18.05
CA LEU A 110 -4.47 3.34 -18.51
C LEU A 110 -3.09 3.33 -19.20
N ASP A 111 -2.80 4.31 -20.06
CA ASP A 111 -1.52 4.45 -20.74
C ASP A 111 -0.40 4.66 -19.71
N TRP A 112 -0.62 5.50 -18.71
CA TRP A 112 0.31 5.69 -17.60
C TRP A 112 0.56 4.38 -16.81
N VAL A 113 -0.49 3.63 -16.50
CA VAL A 113 -0.33 2.32 -15.85
C VAL A 113 0.48 1.36 -16.72
N PHE A 114 0.27 1.37 -18.04
CA PHE A 114 1.05 0.53 -18.97
C PHE A 114 2.50 1.00 -19.14
N GLU A 115 2.78 2.29 -19.00
CA GLU A 115 4.16 2.80 -18.95
C GLU A 115 4.90 2.31 -17.69
N LEU A 116 4.24 2.33 -16.53
CA LEU A 116 4.78 1.77 -15.29
C LEU A 116 4.97 0.25 -15.34
N PHE A 117 4.06 -0.44 -16.04
CA PHE A 117 4.01 -1.89 -16.12
C PHE A 117 3.94 -2.40 -17.57
N PRO A 118 5.02 -2.30 -18.37
CA PRO A 118 5.01 -2.69 -19.80
C PRO A 118 4.55 -4.14 -20.02
N ARG A 119 4.86 -5.05 -19.09
CA ARG A 119 4.41 -6.44 -19.15
C ARG A 119 2.89 -6.60 -19.11
N LEU A 120 2.19 -5.70 -18.42
CA LEU A 120 0.72 -5.70 -18.42
C LEU A 120 0.17 -5.25 -19.78
N ALA A 121 0.82 -4.27 -20.42
CA ALA A 121 0.46 -3.82 -21.75
C ALA A 121 0.59 -4.93 -22.81
N GLU A 122 1.72 -5.66 -22.78
CA GLU A 122 1.98 -6.80 -23.68
C GLU A 122 0.94 -7.92 -23.52
N ARG A 123 0.43 -8.10 -22.30
CA ARG A 123 -0.41 -9.23 -21.88
C ARG A 123 -1.84 -8.84 -21.55
N ARG A 124 -2.33 -7.70 -22.05
CA ARG A 124 -3.64 -7.14 -21.68
C ARG A 124 -4.83 -8.12 -21.85
N LYS A 125 -4.74 -9.07 -22.76
CA LYS A 125 -5.76 -10.10 -23.03
C LYS A 125 -5.52 -11.41 -22.26
N GLN A 126 -4.39 -11.56 -21.57
CA GLN A 126 -4.08 -12.75 -20.79
C GLN A 126 -4.95 -12.81 -19.53
N ILE A 127 -5.38 -13.99 -19.15
CA ILE A 127 -6.12 -14.25 -17.91
C ILE A 127 -5.20 -14.02 -16.70
N GLY A 128 -5.61 -13.18 -15.77
CA GLY A 128 -4.82 -12.75 -14.61
C GLY A 128 -4.32 -13.91 -13.75
N GLY A 129 -5.12 -14.96 -13.58
CA GLY A 129 -4.74 -16.14 -12.81
C GLY A 129 -3.60 -16.96 -13.40
N THR A 130 -3.29 -16.78 -14.70
CA THR A 130 -2.21 -17.49 -15.40
C THR A 130 -0.87 -16.73 -15.39
N MET A 131 -0.83 -15.54 -14.79
CA MET A 131 0.36 -14.72 -14.68
C MET A 131 1.25 -15.20 -13.54
N SER A 132 2.56 -14.89 -13.63
CA SER A 132 3.49 -15.13 -12.54
C SER A 132 3.13 -14.30 -11.30
N GLY A 133 3.61 -14.72 -10.13
CA GLY A 133 3.32 -14.00 -8.89
C GLY A 133 3.73 -12.53 -8.90
N GLY A 134 4.86 -12.19 -9.51
CA GLY A 134 5.30 -10.81 -9.67
C GLY A 134 4.42 -10.00 -10.61
N GLU A 135 3.99 -10.59 -11.73
CA GLU A 135 3.06 -9.94 -12.65
C GLU A 135 1.67 -9.73 -12.04
N GLN A 136 1.19 -10.68 -11.23
CA GLN A 136 -0.05 -10.51 -10.47
C GLN A 136 0.07 -9.38 -9.45
N GLN A 137 1.22 -9.22 -8.80
CA GLN A 137 1.46 -8.11 -7.89
C GLN A 137 1.45 -6.76 -8.63
N MET A 138 2.10 -6.69 -9.79
CA MET A 138 2.06 -5.51 -10.67
C MET A 138 0.64 -5.20 -11.12
N LEU A 139 -0.15 -6.23 -11.44
CA LEU A 139 -1.56 -6.08 -11.82
C LEU A 139 -2.41 -5.55 -10.66
N ALA A 140 -2.19 -6.01 -9.44
CA ALA A 140 -2.88 -5.51 -8.24
C ALA A 140 -2.57 -4.02 -7.97
N ILE A 141 -1.30 -3.63 -8.09
CA ILE A 141 -0.89 -2.22 -7.96
C ILE A 141 -1.47 -1.40 -9.11
N GLY A 142 -1.35 -1.86 -10.36
CA GLY A 142 -1.91 -1.19 -11.53
C GLY A 142 -3.42 -0.96 -11.41
N ARG A 143 -4.16 -1.95 -10.93
CA ARG A 143 -5.60 -1.82 -10.65
C ARG A 143 -5.87 -0.75 -9.59
N ALA A 144 -5.08 -0.69 -8.52
CA ALA A 144 -5.22 0.35 -7.50
C ALA A 144 -4.95 1.76 -8.08
N LEU A 145 -4.00 1.89 -9.00
CA LEU A 145 -3.68 3.15 -9.68
C LEU A 145 -4.80 3.61 -10.62
N MET A 146 -5.53 2.70 -11.25
CA MET A 146 -6.70 3.04 -12.07
C MET A 146 -7.79 3.77 -11.27
N ALA A 147 -7.84 3.60 -9.95
CA ALA A 147 -8.71 4.40 -9.07
C ALA A 147 -8.20 5.84 -8.83
N ARG A 148 -7.05 6.24 -9.37
CA ARG A 148 -6.43 7.57 -9.18
C ARG A 148 -6.30 7.93 -7.69
N PRO A 149 -5.50 7.17 -6.91
CA PRO A 149 -5.40 7.36 -5.47
C PRO A 149 -4.83 8.73 -5.11
N LYS A 150 -5.41 9.37 -4.09
CA LYS A 150 -4.77 10.47 -3.35
C LYS A 150 -3.84 9.92 -2.26
N LEU A 151 -4.21 8.76 -1.68
CA LEU A 151 -3.39 7.97 -0.80
C LEU A 151 -3.47 6.51 -1.22
N LEU A 152 -2.33 5.96 -1.61
CA LEU A 152 -2.16 4.54 -1.96
C LEU A 152 -1.61 3.78 -0.75
N LEU A 153 -2.39 2.83 -0.27
CA LEU A 153 -1.99 1.89 0.79
C LEU A 153 -1.48 0.60 0.13
N LEU A 154 -0.23 0.24 0.38
CA LEU A 154 0.42 -0.98 -0.13
C LEU A 154 0.75 -1.92 1.04
N ASP A 155 0.12 -3.09 1.05
CA ASP A 155 0.27 -4.08 2.13
C ASP A 155 1.19 -5.22 1.69
N GLU A 156 2.45 -5.20 2.15
CA GLU A 156 3.51 -6.16 1.89
C GLU A 156 3.67 -6.52 0.38
N PRO A 157 3.83 -5.52 -0.51
CA PRO A 157 3.86 -5.76 -1.95
C PRO A 157 5.05 -6.61 -2.42
N SER A 158 6.09 -6.76 -1.61
CA SER A 158 7.28 -7.56 -1.96
C SER A 158 7.20 -9.02 -1.50
N MET A 159 6.20 -9.38 -0.70
CA MET A 159 6.15 -10.69 -0.05
C MET A 159 6.06 -11.86 -1.03
N GLY A 160 6.95 -12.87 -0.85
CA GLY A 160 6.95 -14.09 -1.65
C GLY A 160 7.38 -13.91 -3.11
N LEU A 161 8.12 -12.84 -3.42
CA LEU A 161 8.62 -12.54 -4.75
C LEU A 161 10.13 -12.77 -4.89
N ALA A 162 10.57 -13.03 -6.12
CA ALA A 162 12.00 -13.16 -6.42
C ALA A 162 12.73 -11.81 -6.26
N PRO A 163 14.01 -11.79 -5.86
CA PRO A 163 14.77 -10.56 -5.56
C PRO A 163 14.73 -9.51 -6.68
N MET A 164 14.82 -9.92 -7.94
CA MET A 164 14.74 -8.99 -9.07
C MET A 164 13.37 -8.33 -9.20
N VAL A 165 12.30 -9.06 -8.90
CA VAL A 165 10.92 -8.53 -8.94
C VAL A 165 10.69 -7.57 -7.78
N ILE A 166 11.23 -7.89 -6.59
CA ILE A 166 11.20 -6.99 -5.42
C ILE A 166 11.82 -5.64 -5.79
N GLN A 167 13.04 -5.64 -6.36
CA GLN A 167 13.70 -4.41 -6.79
C GLN A 167 12.86 -3.62 -7.81
N GLN A 168 12.22 -4.31 -8.74
CA GLN A 168 11.36 -3.69 -9.74
C GLN A 168 10.13 -3.04 -9.08
N ILE A 169 9.44 -3.73 -8.17
CA ILE A 169 8.27 -3.19 -7.46
C ILE A 169 8.65 -1.95 -6.66
N PHE A 170 9.73 -1.98 -5.89
CA PHE A 170 10.17 -0.82 -5.13
C PHE A 170 10.56 0.36 -6.01
N ARG A 171 11.17 0.11 -7.18
CA ARG A 171 11.46 1.16 -8.15
C ARG A 171 10.17 1.80 -8.68
N ILE A 172 9.15 1.00 -8.98
CA ILE A 172 7.85 1.47 -9.44
C ILE A 172 7.14 2.25 -8.33
N ILE A 173 7.17 1.80 -7.08
CA ILE A 173 6.59 2.54 -5.94
C ILE A 173 7.24 3.92 -5.81
N SER A 174 8.57 4.00 -5.92
CA SER A 174 9.28 5.29 -5.90
C SER A 174 8.86 6.18 -7.08
N GLU A 175 8.65 5.61 -8.26
CA GLU A 175 8.22 6.36 -9.44
C GLU A 175 6.79 6.90 -9.28
N ILE A 176 5.86 6.08 -8.77
CA ILE A 176 4.49 6.47 -8.46
C ILE A 176 4.47 7.65 -7.47
N ASN A 177 5.28 7.57 -6.42
CA ASN A 177 5.38 8.63 -5.43
C ASN A 177 6.02 9.90 -6.02
N ARG A 178 7.11 9.79 -6.78
CA ARG A 178 7.78 10.91 -7.44
C ARG A 178 6.84 11.67 -8.40
N GLN A 179 5.84 11.00 -8.94
CA GLN A 179 4.80 11.59 -9.78
C GLN A 179 3.64 12.20 -8.96
N GLY A 180 3.78 12.29 -7.66
CA GLY A 180 2.87 13.02 -6.75
C GLY A 180 1.86 12.17 -6.00
N THR A 181 1.83 10.84 -6.18
CA THR A 181 0.94 9.99 -5.39
C THR A 181 1.49 9.82 -3.97
N THR A 182 0.70 10.13 -2.96
CA THR A 182 1.02 9.84 -1.56
C THR A 182 0.96 8.34 -1.32
N VAL A 183 1.96 7.77 -0.64
CA VAL A 183 2.04 6.32 -0.42
C VAL A 183 2.26 6.01 1.06
N LEU A 184 1.45 5.11 1.60
CA LEU A 184 1.76 4.40 2.85
C LEU A 184 2.07 2.94 2.51
N LEU A 185 3.31 2.56 2.75
CA LEU A 185 3.85 1.24 2.47
C LEU A 185 3.98 0.44 3.77
N VAL A 186 3.37 -0.72 3.84
CA VAL A 186 3.62 -1.70 4.90
C VAL A 186 4.57 -2.75 4.36
N GLU A 187 5.67 -3.02 5.07
CA GLU A 187 6.71 -3.93 4.62
C GLU A 187 7.43 -4.63 5.78
N GLN A 188 8.05 -5.77 5.45
CA GLN A 188 9.06 -6.42 6.28
C GLN A 188 10.48 -6.19 5.73
N ASN A 189 10.62 -5.94 4.44
CA ASN A 189 11.91 -5.69 3.80
C ASN A 189 12.40 -4.27 4.16
N ALA A 190 12.95 -4.15 5.38
CA ALA A 190 13.37 -2.88 5.95
C ALA A 190 14.38 -2.14 5.08
N GLN A 191 15.38 -2.85 4.54
CA GLN A 191 16.41 -2.26 3.69
C GLN A 191 15.81 -1.55 2.48
N GLN A 192 14.93 -2.24 1.74
CA GLN A 192 14.33 -1.68 0.53
C GLN A 192 13.35 -0.54 0.84
N ALA A 193 12.58 -0.70 1.90
CA ALA A 193 11.57 0.27 2.30
C ALA A 193 12.21 1.56 2.84
N LEU A 194 13.10 1.46 3.84
CA LEU A 194 13.75 2.62 4.48
C LEU A 194 14.62 3.44 3.52
N THR A 195 15.29 2.76 2.58
CA THR A 195 16.12 3.46 1.56
C THR A 195 15.30 4.42 0.69
N ARG A 196 13.98 4.20 0.56
CA ARG A 196 13.09 4.95 -0.34
C ARG A 196 12.08 5.83 0.37
N SER A 197 11.92 5.63 1.68
CA SER A 197 10.92 6.36 2.46
C SER A 197 11.44 7.72 2.90
N ASP A 198 10.60 8.73 2.81
CA ASP A 198 10.85 10.02 3.46
C ASP A 198 10.85 9.84 4.96
N ARG A 199 9.89 9.05 5.48
CA ARG A 199 9.73 8.77 6.90
C ARG A 199 9.23 7.34 7.12
N ALA A 200 9.55 6.78 8.29
CA ALA A 200 9.03 5.48 8.66
C ALA A 200 8.63 5.43 10.14
N TYR A 201 7.78 4.46 10.43
CA TYR A 201 7.34 4.05 11.76
C TYR A 201 7.69 2.60 11.98
N ILE A 202 8.23 2.27 13.15
CA ILE A 202 8.48 0.89 13.59
C ILE A 202 7.33 0.48 14.48
N LEU A 203 6.62 -0.57 14.09
CA LEU A 203 5.49 -1.12 14.80
C LEU A 203 5.88 -2.45 15.45
N GLU A 204 5.73 -2.56 16.74
CA GLU A 204 6.03 -3.76 17.52
C GLU A 204 4.86 -4.04 18.47
N THR A 205 4.30 -5.22 18.38
CA THR A 205 3.21 -5.69 19.26
C THR A 205 2.08 -4.65 19.45
N GLY A 206 1.63 -4.03 18.35
CA GLY A 206 0.53 -3.06 18.36
C GLY A 206 0.91 -1.64 18.80
N GLU A 207 2.19 -1.33 19.00
CA GLU A 207 2.69 -0.03 19.41
C GLU A 207 3.72 0.53 18.42
N VAL A 208 3.72 1.84 18.22
CA VAL A 208 4.80 2.53 17.47
C VAL A 208 5.94 2.78 18.44
N THR A 209 7.01 2.01 18.33
CA THR A 209 8.18 2.09 19.22
C THR A 209 9.19 3.14 18.75
N LYS A 210 9.23 3.41 17.45
CA LYS A 210 10.18 4.39 16.87
C LYS A 210 9.60 5.01 15.61
N SER A 211 9.97 6.26 15.32
CA SER A 211 9.65 6.93 14.08
C SER A 211 10.70 7.95 13.72
N GLY A 212 10.88 8.22 12.42
CA GLY A 212 11.85 9.21 11.95
C GLY A 212 12.05 9.15 10.44
N PRO A 213 12.95 9.98 9.89
CA PRO A 213 13.35 9.91 8.49
C PRO A 213 13.87 8.50 8.14
N GLY A 214 13.49 7.98 6.96
CA GLY A 214 13.89 6.65 6.52
C GLY A 214 15.41 6.44 6.55
N ALA A 215 16.16 7.42 6.06
CA ALA A 215 17.63 7.40 6.07
C ALA A 215 18.24 7.34 7.48
N ALA A 216 17.61 7.98 8.48
CA ALA A 216 18.07 7.93 9.85
C ALA A 216 17.81 6.57 10.50
N LEU A 217 16.63 6.01 10.25
CA LEU A 217 16.27 4.68 10.75
C LEU A 217 17.08 3.55 10.10
N LEU A 218 17.53 3.73 8.86
CA LEU A 218 18.39 2.78 8.16
C LEU A 218 19.74 2.59 8.85
N THR A 219 20.25 3.62 9.56
CA THR A 219 21.53 3.60 10.29
C THR A 219 21.34 3.48 11.80
N ASP A 220 20.12 3.34 12.28
CA ASP A 220 19.84 3.18 13.71
C ASP A 220 20.24 1.77 14.18
N PRO A 221 21.10 1.62 15.21
CA PRO A 221 21.61 0.32 15.65
C PRO A 221 20.51 -0.66 16.05
N ALA A 222 19.46 -0.21 16.72
CA ALA A 222 18.35 -1.07 17.12
C ALA A 222 17.54 -1.57 15.92
N VAL A 223 17.34 -0.72 14.91
CA VAL A 223 16.66 -1.10 13.65
C VAL A 223 17.56 -2.03 12.82
N MET A 224 18.86 -1.77 12.79
CA MET A 224 19.83 -2.62 12.08
C MET A 224 19.84 -4.03 12.65
N SER A 225 19.97 -4.17 13.95
CA SER A 225 19.97 -5.48 14.62
C SER A 225 18.63 -6.21 14.46
N ALA A 226 17.48 -5.52 14.64
CA ALA A 226 16.16 -6.16 14.61
C ALA A 226 15.66 -6.51 13.19
N TYR A 227 16.00 -5.71 12.17
CA TYR A 227 15.37 -5.79 10.85
C TYR A 227 16.34 -5.93 9.67
N LEU A 228 17.63 -5.61 9.82
CA LEU A 228 18.61 -5.64 8.72
C LEU A 228 19.62 -6.80 8.84
N GLY A 229 19.60 -7.55 9.95
CA GLY A 229 20.47 -8.71 10.17
C GLY A 229 21.97 -8.35 10.22
N VAL A 230 22.29 -7.15 10.66
CA VAL A 230 23.67 -6.66 10.85
C VAL A 230 23.89 -6.57 12.36
N ASP A 231 24.72 -7.48 12.89
CA ASP A 231 25.21 -7.46 14.28
C ASP A 231 26.36 -6.45 14.46
#